data_ad9d6498d49817e497bccbd69c508f29
#
_entry.id   ad9d6498d49817e497bccbd69c508f29
#
_cell.length_a   1.000
_cell.length_b   1.000
_cell.length_c   1.000
_cell.angle_alpha   90.00
_cell.angle_beta   90.00
_cell.angle_gamma   90.00
#
_symmetry.space_group_name_H-M   'P 1'
#
loop_
_entity.id
_entity.type
_entity.pdbx_description
1 polymer ?
#
loop_
_entity_poly.entity_id
_entity_poly.type
_entity_poly.pdbx_seq_one_letter_code
_entity_poly.pdbx_strand_id
1 'polypeptide(L)'
;VYTRLTKEELEQLLNDYNIGDPIDIQGINEGITNSNFYLQTTKSKYILTVFEDKSLNLEYSIHLMELLSNQKIPCPMPIKSKTNETIKILRNKPVAIFSLLQGRTISKIDPSLEMCGQIGEMIAKIHLCSDKMNDVYLGSRHLTWFEETFKKLQDKLGNEENKMIENEIKNHIKNQLNVLPSGII
;
A
#
# COMPACT_ATOMS: atom_id res chain seq x y z
N VAL A 1 8.04 13.61 -0.33
CA VAL A 1 8.08 13.02 -1.69
C VAL A 1 9.53 12.95 -2.19
N TYR A 2 9.87 11.87 -2.87
CA TYR A 2 11.21 11.66 -3.45
C TYR A 2 11.25 12.12 -4.92
N THR A 3 10.20 11.81 -5.67
CA THR A 3 10.04 12.23 -7.07
C THR A 3 9.20 13.51 -7.13
N ARG A 4 9.71 14.55 -7.79
CA ARG A 4 8.94 15.76 -8.11
C ARG A 4 8.46 15.66 -9.56
N LEU A 5 7.22 16.01 -9.81
CA LEU A 5 6.62 16.04 -11.14
C LEU A 5 6.68 17.47 -11.69
N THR A 6 7.02 17.63 -12.97
CA THR A 6 6.86 18.90 -13.67
C THR A 6 5.41 19.04 -14.16
N LYS A 7 5.03 20.26 -14.51
CA LYS A 7 3.69 20.53 -15.03
C LYS A 7 3.46 19.80 -16.36
N GLU A 8 4.47 19.81 -17.22
CA GLU A 8 4.43 19.16 -18.53
C GLU A 8 4.26 17.63 -18.41
N GLU A 9 4.99 17.01 -17.49
CA GLU A 9 4.86 15.57 -17.21
C GLU A 9 3.47 15.21 -16.68
N LEU A 10 2.92 16.05 -15.80
CA LEU A 10 1.58 15.85 -15.28
C LEU A 10 0.54 15.96 -16.38
N GLU A 11 0.61 17.01 -17.21
CA GLU A 11 -0.32 17.21 -18.33
C GLU A 11 -0.22 16.04 -19.32
N GLN A 12 0.99 15.61 -19.67
CA GLN A 12 1.21 14.46 -20.54
C GLN A 12 0.63 13.17 -19.97
N LEU A 13 0.85 12.90 -18.68
CA LEU A 13 0.27 11.74 -18.01
C LEU A 13 -1.26 11.78 -18.02
N LEU A 14 -1.85 12.93 -17.70
CA LEU A 14 -3.30 13.08 -17.58
C LEU A 14 -4.03 13.05 -18.93
N ASN A 15 -3.35 13.33 -20.05
CA ASN A 15 -3.89 13.15 -21.38
C ASN A 15 -4.35 11.71 -21.66
N ASP A 16 -3.79 10.73 -20.95
CA ASP A 16 -4.18 9.33 -21.06
C ASP A 16 -5.45 8.99 -20.23
N TYR A 17 -5.97 9.91 -19.46
CA TYR A 17 -7.11 9.67 -18.56
C TYR A 17 -8.34 10.51 -18.90
N ASN A 18 -9.51 10.07 -18.47
CA ASN A 18 -10.78 10.81 -18.58
C ASN A 18 -11.15 11.53 -17.27
N ILE A 19 -10.17 12.07 -16.55
CA ILE A 19 -10.37 12.72 -15.23
C ILE A 19 -10.34 14.24 -15.26
N GLY A 20 -10.27 14.84 -16.44
CA GLY A 20 -10.21 16.29 -16.64
C GLY A 20 -8.81 16.85 -16.60
N ASP A 21 -8.70 18.17 -16.75
CA ASP A 21 -7.42 18.87 -16.78
C ASP A 21 -6.90 19.12 -15.37
N PRO A 22 -5.57 19.14 -15.15
CA PRO A 22 -4.99 19.41 -13.85
C PRO A 22 -5.23 20.86 -13.44
N ILE A 23 -5.70 21.06 -12.19
CA ILE A 23 -5.85 22.38 -11.56
C ILE A 23 -4.72 22.61 -10.57
N ASP A 24 -4.44 21.62 -9.72
CA ASP A 24 -3.43 21.72 -8.66
C ASP A 24 -2.86 20.34 -8.32
N ILE A 25 -1.59 20.33 -7.90
CA ILE A 25 -0.91 19.15 -7.41
C ILE A 25 -0.06 19.49 -6.20
N GLN A 26 -0.28 18.81 -5.08
CA GLN A 26 0.44 19.01 -3.83
C GLN A 26 1.05 17.71 -3.33
N GLY A 27 2.36 17.72 -3.02
CA GLY A 27 3.04 16.57 -2.44
C GLY A 27 2.52 16.26 -1.04
N ILE A 28 2.30 14.97 -0.76
CA ILE A 28 1.96 14.46 0.57
C ILE A 28 3.25 14.08 1.27
N ASN A 29 3.55 14.71 2.42
CA ASN A 29 4.78 14.45 3.17
C ASN A 29 4.66 13.21 4.09
N GLU A 30 3.47 12.72 4.28
CA GLU A 30 3.17 11.51 5.05
C GLU A 30 3.40 10.28 4.18
N GLY A 31 4.18 9.33 4.69
CA GLY A 31 4.58 8.12 3.96
C GLY A 31 6.06 8.10 3.62
N ILE A 32 6.67 6.90 3.75
CA ILE A 32 8.13 6.72 3.67
C ILE A 32 8.58 5.89 2.47
N THR A 33 7.66 5.33 1.68
CA THR A 33 8.00 4.39 0.60
C THR A 33 7.72 4.92 -0.79
N ASN A 34 6.72 5.76 -0.97
CA ASN A 34 6.28 6.25 -2.28
C ASN A 34 6.17 7.77 -2.30
N SER A 35 6.20 8.37 -3.49
CA SER A 35 5.87 9.78 -3.68
C SER A 35 4.38 9.90 -3.97
N ASN A 36 3.63 10.43 -3.01
CA ASN A 36 2.19 10.62 -3.10
C ASN A 36 1.84 12.11 -3.29
N PHE A 37 0.79 12.35 -4.07
CA PHE A 37 0.32 13.71 -4.35
C PHE A 37 -1.20 13.79 -4.28
N TYR A 38 -1.70 14.85 -3.65
CA TYR A 38 -3.07 15.29 -3.89
C TYR A 38 -3.14 15.91 -5.28
N LEU A 39 -3.95 15.35 -6.14
CA LEU A 39 -4.21 15.84 -7.49
C LEU A 39 -5.63 16.37 -7.58
N GLN A 40 -5.77 17.66 -7.87
CA GLN A 40 -7.07 18.26 -8.18
C GLN A 40 -7.19 18.48 -9.68
N THR A 41 -8.28 18.02 -10.27
CA THR A 41 -8.61 18.23 -11.67
C THR A 41 -9.93 18.98 -11.83
N THR A 42 -10.29 19.34 -13.05
CA THR A 42 -11.58 19.96 -13.37
C THR A 42 -12.78 19.07 -13.05
N LYS A 43 -12.59 17.75 -12.89
CA LYS A 43 -13.68 16.80 -12.61
C LYS A 43 -13.75 16.37 -11.15
N SER A 44 -12.61 16.13 -10.49
CA SER A 44 -12.59 15.61 -9.12
C SER A 44 -11.19 15.74 -8.48
N LYS A 45 -11.08 15.16 -7.27
CA LYS A 45 -9.81 15.04 -6.54
C LYS A 45 -9.37 13.59 -6.51
N TYR A 46 -8.06 13.37 -6.62
CA TYR A 46 -7.43 12.06 -6.73
C TYR A 46 -6.15 12.01 -5.89
N ILE A 47 -5.63 10.81 -5.69
CA ILE A 47 -4.26 10.57 -5.23
C ILE A 47 -3.46 10.04 -6.41
N LEU A 48 -2.37 10.74 -6.76
CA LEU A 48 -1.39 10.26 -7.71
C LEU A 48 -0.20 9.70 -6.92
N THR A 49 0.16 8.43 -7.20
CA THR A 49 1.28 7.75 -6.54
C THR A 49 2.35 7.39 -7.55
N VAL A 50 3.58 7.82 -7.30
CA VAL A 50 4.78 7.33 -7.96
C VAL A 50 5.41 6.28 -7.05
N PHE A 51 5.49 5.03 -7.52
CA PHE A 51 6.08 3.94 -6.77
C PHE A 51 7.59 3.97 -6.92
N GLU A 52 8.28 4.18 -5.80
CA GLU A 52 9.74 4.31 -5.76
C GLU A 52 10.42 2.94 -5.71
N ASP A 53 9.77 1.96 -5.07
CA ASP A 53 10.23 0.58 -4.98
C ASP A 53 9.63 -0.26 -6.10
N LYS A 54 10.50 -0.81 -6.95
CA LYS A 54 10.13 -1.67 -8.08
C LYS A 54 9.87 -3.13 -7.66
N SER A 55 10.20 -3.51 -6.43
CA SER A 55 10.01 -4.88 -5.93
C SER A 55 8.56 -5.17 -5.53
N LEU A 56 7.70 -4.15 -5.48
CA LEU A 56 6.30 -4.30 -5.10
C LEU A 56 5.50 -4.99 -6.22
N ASN A 57 4.70 -5.98 -5.85
CA ASN A 57 3.73 -6.57 -6.76
C ASN A 57 2.50 -5.64 -6.85
N LEU A 58 2.59 -4.65 -7.75
CA LEU A 58 1.54 -3.65 -7.92
C LEU A 58 0.27 -4.22 -8.51
N GLU A 59 0.38 -5.20 -9.41
CA GLU A 59 -0.77 -5.87 -10.03
C GLU A 59 -1.62 -6.58 -8.98
N TYR A 60 -0.96 -7.28 -8.05
CA TYR A 60 -1.64 -7.91 -6.92
C TYR A 60 -2.37 -6.88 -6.05
N SER A 61 -1.69 -5.77 -5.70
CA SER A 61 -2.28 -4.71 -4.87
C SER A 61 -3.50 -4.06 -5.54
N ILE A 62 -3.43 -3.83 -6.84
CA ILE A 62 -4.54 -3.27 -7.63
C ILE A 62 -5.70 -4.24 -7.69
N HIS A 63 -5.44 -5.52 -7.96
CA HIS A 63 -6.46 -6.56 -7.98
C HIS A 63 -7.16 -6.68 -6.63
N LEU A 64 -6.40 -6.63 -5.52
CA LEU A 64 -6.98 -6.60 -4.18
C LEU A 64 -7.91 -5.39 -3.98
N MET A 65 -7.49 -4.18 -4.37
CA MET A 65 -8.32 -2.98 -4.26
C MET A 65 -9.62 -3.11 -5.08
N GLU A 66 -9.55 -3.64 -6.29
CA GLU A 66 -10.73 -3.91 -7.12
C GLU A 66 -11.67 -4.94 -6.45
N LEU A 67 -11.11 -6.02 -5.88
CA LEU A 67 -11.89 -7.03 -5.16
C LEU A 67 -12.59 -6.43 -3.93
N LEU A 68 -11.88 -5.68 -3.11
CA LEU A 68 -12.43 -5.02 -1.91
C LEU A 68 -13.56 -4.08 -2.28
N SER A 69 -13.39 -3.27 -3.31
CA SER A 69 -14.41 -2.36 -3.80
C SER A 69 -15.66 -3.10 -4.29
N ASN A 70 -15.51 -4.20 -5.02
CA ASN A 70 -16.62 -5.04 -5.47
C ASN A 70 -17.39 -5.64 -4.29
N GLN A 71 -16.74 -5.83 -3.14
CA GLN A 71 -17.37 -6.25 -1.87
C GLN A 71 -17.90 -5.06 -1.04
N LYS A 72 -17.90 -3.84 -1.59
CA LYS A 72 -18.30 -2.59 -0.91
C LYS A 72 -17.47 -2.27 0.34
N ILE A 73 -16.24 -2.75 0.39
CA ILE A 73 -15.27 -2.37 1.42
C ILE A 73 -14.61 -1.07 0.97
N PRO A 74 -14.67 0.00 1.76
CA PRO A 74 -14.05 1.28 1.39
C PRO A 74 -12.54 1.13 1.20
N CYS A 75 -12.09 1.33 -0.02
CA CYS A 75 -10.67 1.39 -0.37
C CYS A 75 -10.44 2.37 -1.53
N PRO A 76 -9.23 2.92 -1.69
CA PRO A 76 -8.92 3.73 -2.86
C PRO A 76 -9.09 2.91 -4.14
N MET A 77 -9.88 3.43 -5.09
CA MET A 77 -10.09 2.75 -6.37
C MET A 77 -9.06 3.22 -7.38
N PRO A 78 -8.34 2.29 -8.03
CA PRO A 78 -7.45 2.64 -9.12
C PRO A 78 -8.26 3.18 -10.32
N ILE A 79 -7.78 4.27 -10.89
CA ILE A 79 -8.39 4.92 -12.05
C ILE A 79 -7.75 4.38 -13.32
N LYS A 80 -8.57 3.85 -14.21
CA LYS A 80 -8.08 3.30 -15.48
C LYS A 80 -7.88 4.41 -16.51
N SER A 81 -6.82 4.26 -17.30
CA SER A 81 -6.55 5.12 -18.46
C SER A 81 -7.57 4.87 -19.58
N LYS A 82 -7.53 5.69 -20.64
CA LYS A 82 -8.32 5.50 -21.86
C LYS A 82 -8.05 4.16 -22.57
N THR A 83 -6.85 3.59 -22.33
CA THR A 83 -6.44 2.26 -22.82
C THR A 83 -6.70 1.14 -21.80
N ASN A 84 -7.48 1.41 -20.75
CA ASN A 84 -7.84 0.46 -19.69
C ASN A 84 -6.66 -0.03 -18.83
N GLU A 85 -5.54 0.69 -18.83
CA GLU A 85 -4.38 0.41 -17.99
C GLU A 85 -4.49 1.18 -16.68
N THR A 86 -4.11 0.54 -15.59
CA THR A 86 -4.12 1.14 -14.24
C THR A 86 -2.75 1.69 -13.86
N ILE A 87 -1.69 1.04 -14.34
CA ILE A 87 -0.32 1.42 -14.07
C ILE A 87 0.27 2.03 -15.34
N LYS A 88 0.86 3.21 -15.22
CA LYS A 88 1.66 3.85 -16.27
C LYS A 88 3.12 3.92 -15.83
N ILE A 89 4.01 4.20 -16.76
CA ILE A 89 5.44 4.36 -16.47
C ILE A 89 5.85 5.80 -16.73
N LEU A 90 6.43 6.43 -15.72
CA LEU A 90 7.02 7.76 -15.80
C LEU A 90 8.46 7.71 -15.28
N ARG A 91 9.45 8.13 -16.09
CA ARG A 91 10.88 8.06 -15.75
C ARG A 91 11.31 6.69 -15.20
N ASN A 92 10.87 5.62 -15.86
CA ASN A 92 11.10 4.22 -15.43
C ASN A 92 10.52 3.86 -14.03
N LYS A 93 9.58 4.64 -13.52
CA LYS A 93 8.85 4.34 -12.27
C LYS A 93 7.40 4.06 -12.57
N PRO A 94 6.79 3.06 -11.92
CA PRO A 94 5.35 2.86 -12.00
C PRO A 94 4.61 4.04 -11.37
N VAL A 95 3.51 4.44 -12.01
CA VAL A 95 2.61 5.51 -11.55
C VAL A 95 1.18 5.02 -11.65
N ALA A 96 0.39 5.30 -10.64
CA ALA A 96 -1.04 5.05 -10.68
C ALA A 96 -1.81 6.22 -10.05
N ILE A 97 -3.06 6.37 -10.48
CA ILE A 97 -3.99 7.37 -9.96
C ILE A 97 -5.10 6.62 -9.22
N PHE A 98 -5.45 7.10 -8.04
CA PHE A 98 -6.47 6.50 -7.18
C PHE A 98 -7.55 7.51 -6.83
N SER A 99 -8.76 7.03 -6.56
CA SER A 99 -9.81 7.86 -5.98
C SER A 99 -9.40 8.35 -4.59
N LEU A 100 -9.74 9.60 -4.27
CA LEU A 100 -9.56 10.14 -2.93
C LEU A 100 -10.70 9.65 -2.03
N LEU A 101 -10.37 8.93 -0.96
CA LEU A 101 -11.33 8.58 0.08
C LEU A 101 -11.68 9.82 0.92
N GLN A 102 -12.97 9.95 1.22
CA GLN A 102 -13.45 10.97 2.16
C GLN A 102 -13.17 10.54 3.59
N GLY A 103 -12.68 11.46 4.41
CA GLY A 103 -12.39 11.16 5.80
C GLY A 103 -11.33 12.06 6.41
N ARG A 104 -10.99 11.75 7.65
CA ARG A 104 -9.91 12.43 8.39
C ARG A 104 -9.08 11.42 9.15
N THR A 105 -7.80 11.68 9.30
CA THR A 105 -6.90 10.88 10.11
C THR A 105 -7.22 11.01 11.60
N ILE A 106 -7.20 9.90 12.32
CA ILE A 106 -7.51 9.82 13.75
C ILE A 106 -6.25 10.03 14.62
N SER A 107 -5.12 10.35 14.06
CA SER A 107 -3.77 10.33 14.65
C SER A 107 -3.55 11.13 15.96
N LYS A 108 -4.54 11.88 16.45
CA LYS A 108 -4.45 12.70 17.68
C LYS A 108 -5.63 12.49 18.64
N ILE A 109 -6.45 11.49 18.42
CA ILE A 109 -7.64 11.21 19.22
C ILE A 109 -7.46 9.81 19.80
N ASP A 110 -7.66 9.66 21.11
CA ASP A 110 -7.72 8.34 21.73
C ASP A 110 -8.88 7.55 21.10
N PRO A 111 -8.61 6.36 20.55
CA PRO A 111 -9.65 5.57 19.89
C PRO A 111 -10.71 5.15 20.89
N SER A 112 -11.99 5.39 20.58
CA SER A 112 -13.09 4.85 21.37
C SER A 112 -13.23 3.33 21.16
N LEU A 113 -13.88 2.64 22.11
CA LEU A 113 -14.20 1.21 21.96
C LEU A 113 -15.02 0.92 20.69
N GLU A 114 -15.93 1.83 20.34
CA GLU A 114 -16.72 1.74 19.12
C GLU A 114 -15.83 1.80 17.87
N MET A 115 -14.88 2.74 17.82
CA MET A 115 -13.91 2.85 16.72
C MET A 115 -13.05 1.60 16.58
N CYS A 116 -12.58 1.06 17.71
CA CYS A 116 -11.83 -0.20 17.73
C CYS A 116 -12.68 -1.34 17.17
N GLY A 117 -13.95 -1.42 17.53
CA GLY A 117 -14.90 -2.40 17.01
C GLY A 117 -15.10 -2.26 15.49
N GLN A 118 -15.30 -1.04 14.99
CA GLN A 118 -15.45 -0.76 13.54
C GLN A 118 -14.19 -1.13 12.76
N ILE A 119 -13.00 -0.84 13.29
CA ILE A 119 -11.73 -1.24 12.66
C ILE A 119 -11.61 -2.76 12.63
N GLY A 120 -11.90 -3.45 13.75
CA GLY A 120 -11.87 -4.90 13.82
C GLY A 120 -12.84 -5.56 12.83
N GLU A 121 -14.06 -5.05 12.71
CA GLU A 121 -15.03 -5.50 11.71
C GLU A 121 -14.52 -5.30 10.28
N MET A 122 -13.90 -4.16 10.00
CA MET A 122 -13.34 -3.89 8.68
C MET A 122 -12.20 -4.85 8.33
N ILE A 123 -11.28 -5.08 9.27
CA ILE A 123 -10.20 -6.05 9.11
C ILE A 123 -10.76 -7.46 8.85
N ALA A 124 -11.75 -7.88 9.62
CA ALA A 124 -12.39 -9.18 9.41
C ALA A 124 -13.02 -9.31 8.01
N LYS A 125 -13.68 -8.26 7.51
CA LYS A 125 -14.23 -8.23 6.14
C LYS A 125 -13.13 -8.35 5.09
N ILE A 126 -11.99 -7.69 5.27
CA ILE A 126 -10.84 -7.82 4.37
C ILE A 126 -10.31 -9.25 4.37
N HIS A 127 -10.13 -9.86 5.55
CA HIS A 127 -9.68 -11.25 5.66
C HIS A 127 -10.63 -12.22 4.96
N LEU A 128 -11.94 -12.05 5.13
CA LEU A 128 -12.95 -12.90 4.46
C LEU A 128 -12.95 -12.73 2.92
N CYS A 129 -12.41 -11.63 2.40
CA CYS A 129 -12.24 -11.45 0.96
C CYS A 129 -11.05 -12.24 0.41
N SER A 130 -10.08 -12.62 1.25
CA SER A 130 -8.86 -13.31 0.81
C SER A 130 -9.14 -14.64 0.12
N ASP A 131 -10.18 -15.36 0.53
CA ASP A 131 -10.58 -16.65 -0.07
C ASP A 131 -10.97 -16.51 -1.55
N LYS A 132 -11.24 -15.29 -2.01
CA LYS A 132 -11.58 -14.98 -3.41
C LYS A 132 -10.38 -14.60 -4.26
N MET A 133 -9.20 -14.47 -3.65
CA MET A 133 -7.95 -14.25 -4.36
C MET A 133 -7.34 -15.61 -4.70
N ASN A 134 -7.27 -15.92 -5.98
CA ASN A 134 -6.67 -17.17 -6.46
C ASN A 134 -5.14 -17.17 -6.35
N ASP A 135 -4.52 -16.01 -6.22
CA ASP A 135 -3.09 -15.83 -6.15
C ASP A 135 -2.64 -15.59 -4.70
N VAL A 136 -1.75 -16.44 -4.19
CA VAL A 136 -1.10 -16.23 -2.91
C VAL A 136 0.15 -15.39 -3.13
N TYR A 137 0.13 -14.14 -2.72
CA TYR A 137 1.33 -13.32 -2.67
C TYR A 137 1.97 -13.43 -1.29
N LEU A 138 3.10 -14.13 -1.23
CA LEU A 138 3.97 -14.10 -0.06
C LEU A 138 4.67 -12.75 -0.06
N GLY A 139 4.30 -11.88 0.87
CA GLY A 139 4.93 -10.57 1.03
C GLY A 139 6.46 -10.64 1.06
N SER A 140 7.14 -9.57 0.69
CA SER A 140 8.61 -9.52 0.64
C SER A 140 9.28 -9.69 2.01
N ARG A 141 8.53 -9.58 3.11
CA ARG A 141 9.03 -9.66 4.49
C ARG A 141 8.57 -10.94 5.19
N HIS A 142 8.83 -12.10 4.59
CA HIS A 142 8.59 -13.41 5.21
C HIS A 142 9.74 -13.81 6.16
N LEU A 143 9.61 -14.93 6.87
CA LEU A 143 10.57 -15.37 7.90
C LEU A 143 12.01 -15.40 7.38
N THR A 144 12.24 -15.95 6.19
CA THR A 144 13.58 -16.01 5.59
C THR A 144 14.19 -14.61 5.40
N TRP A 145 13.38 -13.61 5.02
CA TRP A 145 13.83 -12.22 4.93
C TRP A 145 14.29 -11.68 6.30
N PHE A 146 13.56 -11.99 7.39
CA PHE A 146 13.96 -11.61 8.75
C PHE A 146 15.28 -12.27 9.14
N GLU A 147 15.45 -13.57 8.90
CA GLU A 147 16.69 -14.31 9.19
C GLU A 147 17.89 -13.74 8.42
N GLU A 148 17.74 -13.48 7.13
CA GLU A 148 18.78 -12.89 6.29
C GLU A 148 19.12 -11.46 6.70
N THR A 149 18.11 -10.67 7.04
CA THR A 149 18.30 -9.27 7.48
C THR A 149 18.99 -9.25 8.83
N PHE A 150 18.59 -10.10 9.75
CA PHE A 150 19.25 -10.23 11.06
C PHE A 150 20.72 -10.59 10.91
N LYS A 151 21.07 -11.59 10.09
CA LYS A 151 22.47 -11.95 9.82
C LYS A 151 23.31 -10.76 9.33
N LYS A 152 22.74 -9.86 8.54
CA LYS A 152 23.43 -8.65 8.04
C LYS A 152 23.59 -7.57 9.10
N LEU A 153 22.75 -7.58 10.13
CA LEU A 153 22.70 -6.52 11.15
C LEU A 153 23.32 -6.94 12.49
N GLN A 154 23.50 -8.23 12.76
CA GLN A 154 23.91 -8.76 14.06
C GLN A 154 25.21 -8.13 14.60
N ASP A 155 26.16 -7.79 13.71
CA ASP A 155 27.44 -7.15 14.10
C ASP A 155 27.26 -5.66 14.47
N LYS A 156 26.08 -5.06 14.17
CA LYS A 156 25.73 -3.67 14.46
C LYS A 156 24.81 -3.52 15.66
N LEU A 157 24.35 -4.63 16.21
CA LEU A 157 23.42 -4.70 17.32
C LEU A 157 24.17 -5.06 18.61
N GLY A 158 23.66 -4.64 19.75
CA GLY A 158 24.15 -5.05 21.04
C GLY A 158 23.80 -6.51 21.38
N ASN A 159 24.47 -7.07 22.40
CA ASN A 159 24.25 -8.48 22.78
C ASN A 159 22.81 -8.76 23.23
N GLU A 160 22.15 -7.82 23.89
CA GLU A 160 20.76 -7.98 24.35
C GLU A 160 19.78 -7.97 23.18
N GLU A 161 19.96 -7.05 22.24
CA GLU A 161 19.13 -6.96 21.04
C GLU A 161 19.27 -8.20 20.17
N ASN A 162 20.51 -8.67 19.96
CA ASN A 162 20.77 -9.91 19.24
C ASN A 162 20.04 -11.09 19.86
N LYS A 163 20.15 -11.25 21.18
CA LYS A 163 19.50 -12.33 21.91
C LYS A 163 17.98 -12.25 21.86
N MET A 164 17.42 -11.06 21.91
CA MET A 164 15.97 -10.83 21.80
C MET A 164 15.47 -11.26 20.42
N ILE A 165 16.11 -10.80 19.33
CA ILE A 165 15.72 -11.14 17.97
C ILE A 165 15.86 -12.63 17.68
N GLU A 166 16.97 -13.26 18.12
CA GLU A 166 17.14 -14.71 17.99
C GLU A 166 16.03 -15.50 18.68
N ASN A 167 15.62 -15.07 19.87
CA ASN A 167 14.55 -15.72 20.61
C ASN A 167 13.21 -15.60 19.88
N GLU A 168 12.91 -14.43 19.29
CA GLU A 168 11.67 -14.24 18.53
C GLU A 168 11.64 -15.09 17.26
N ILE A 169 12.74 -15.17 16.52
CA ILE A 169 12.87 -16.05 15.35
C ILE A 169 12.66 -17.52 15.76
N LYS A 170 13.31 -17.97 16.84
CA LYS A 170 13.16 -19.35 17.36
C LYS A 170 11.71 -19.63 17.82
N ASN A 171 11.08 -18.69 18.49
CA ASN A 171 9.69 -18.81 18.94
C ASN A 171 8.74 -18.92 17.75
N HIS A 172 8.94 -18.12 16.70
CA HIS A 172 8.14 -18.19 15.49
C HIS A 172 8.22 -19.57 14.83
N ILE A 173 9.44 -20.11 14.69
CA ILE A 173 9.67 -21.46 14.13
C ILE A 173 9.01 -22.53 15.03
N LYS A 174 9.22 -22.46 16.34
CA LYS A 174 8.72 -23.44 17.30
C LYS A 174 7.18 -23.50 17.33
N ASN A 175 6.53 -22.34 17.25
CA ASN A 175 5.08 -22.26 17.33
C ASN A 175 4.39 -22.70 16.03
N GLN A 176 5.14 -23.07 15.00
CA GLN A 176 4.60 -23.56 13.70
C GLN A 176 3.42 -22.70 13.19
N LEU A 177 3.60 -21.37 13.18
CA LEU A 177 2.55 -20.43 12.76
C LEU A 177 2.05 -20.67 11.34
N ASN A 178 2.79 -21.44 10.55
CA ASN A 178 2.41 -21.90 9.22
C ASN A 178 1.22 -22.87 9.19
N VAL A 179 0.81 -23.43 10.34
CA VAL A 179 -0.43 -24.25 10.45
C VAL A 179 -1.67 -23.43 10.74
N LEU A 180 -1.52 -22.15 11.05
CA LEU A 180 -2.65 -21.24 11.21
C LEU A 180 -3.23 -20.88 9.84
N PRO A 181 -4.54 -20.59 9.77
CA PRO A 181 -5.15 -20.07 8.55
C PRO A 181 -4.37 -18.87 8.04
N SER A 182 -4.01 -18.88 6.78
CA SER A 182 -3.29 -17.78 6.12
C SER A 182 -4.22 -17.04 5.17
N GLY A 183 -4.02 -15.73 5.04
CA GLY A 183 -4.83 -14.88 4.17
C GLY A 183 -4.17 -13.52 4.01
N ILE A 184 -4.93 -12.57 3.46
CA ILE A 184 -4.51 -11.18 3.36
C ILE A 184 -4.58 -10.55 4.75
N ILE A 185 -3.49 -9.93 5.17
CA ILE A 185 -3.37 -9.23 6.45
C ILE A 185 -3.19 -7.74 6.18
#